data_9cc2eaf5d1b9a1dc8c26f7e5c87ff60b
#
_entry.id   9cc2eaf5d1b9a1dc8c26f7e5c87ff60b
#
_cell.length_a   1.000
_cell.length_b   1.000
_cell.length_c   1.000
_cell.angle_alpha   90.00
_cell.angle_beta   90.00
_cell.angle_gamma   90.00
#
_symmetry.space_group_name_H-M   'P 1'
#
loop_
_entity.id
_entity.type
_entity.pdbx_description
1 polymer ?
#
loop_
_entity_poly.entity_id
_entity_poly.type
_entity_poly.pdbx_seq_one_letter_code
_entity_poly.pdbx_strand_id
1 'polypeptide(L)'
;MNQREWLTLLHAYVSVAELCALTEQFADVASIVRQSEQRLRDAGLPEKKARAISTPDERATEGALRWLEEEHHHLLTYGSDEYPELLTQLRGAPLALFVNGNIDALHLPSLAIIGSRNPTRGGITNALEFARHMAKSGYTIVSGLAQGIDTAAHRGALEAEGRTVAFLGHGIDRVYPPQNHELAHQITARGALVTEYPLGAPPDKRHFPERNRLISGLSLGTLVVEAARRSGSLITARFAAEQGREVFALPGSIHNPLARGCHELIRQGAKLVETAADIGAELAPLAGHLRQNVAESSNNKTSAVYEDDDYAELRKVLSYDPTSIDDLQSQCGLTIDQLSSMLLILELQGDVEALSGGRYTLIA
;
A
#
# COMPACT_ATOMS: atom_id res chain seq x y z
N MET A 1 -6.10 13.17 -15.87
CA MET A 1 -7.40 12.77 -15.28
C MET A 1 -7.97 13.96 -14.53
N ASN A 2 -9.27 14.29 -14.63
CA ASN A 2 -9.83 15.48 -13.96
C ASN A 2 -10.23 15.12 -12.52
N GLN A 3 -9.46 15.58 -11.54
CA GLN A 3 -9.69 15.32 -10.11
C GLN A 3 -11.07 15.77 -9.62
N ARG A 4 -11.62 16.88 -10.16
CA ARG A 4 -12.95 17.41 -9.81
C ARG A 4 -14.05 16.38 -10.05
N GLU A 5 -13.99 15.64 -11.15
CA GLU A 5 -14.99 14.64 -11.51
C GLU A 5 -14.98 13.46 -10.53
N TRP A 6 -13.80 12.99 -10.13
CA TRP A 6 -13.65 11.94 -9.14
C TRP A 6 -14.10 12.37 -7.74
N LEU A 7 -13.79 13.61 -7.35
CA LEU A 7 -14.27 14.19 -6.10
C LEU A 7 -15.81 14.27 -6.07
N THR A 8 -16.44 14.62 -7.19
CA THR A 8 -17.91 14.62 -7.30
C THR A 8 -18.50 13.25 -7.02
N LEU A 9 -17.95 12.18 -7.62
CA LEU A 9 -18.40 10.80 -7.38
C LEU A 9 -18.11 10.35 -5.94
N LEU A 10 -16.96 10.71 -5.39
CA LEU A 10 -16.58 10.40 -4.02
C LEU A 10 -17.53 11.05 -3.00
N HIS A 11 -17.83 12.34 -3.16
CA HIS A 11 -18.78 13.07 -2.30
C HIS A 11 -20.22 12.54 -2.44
N ALA A 12 -20.56 11.96 -3.58
CA ALA A 12 -21.83 11.27 -3.79
C ALA A 12 -21.83 9.84 -3.22
N TYR A 13 -20.71 9.37 -2.63
CA TYR A 13 -20.54 8.02 -2.09
C TYR A 13 -20.82 6.93 -3.13
N VAL A 14 -20.42 7.15 -4.37
CA VAL A 14 -20.50 6.14 -5.44
C VAL A 14 -19.52 5.01 -5.11
N SER A 15 -19.99 3.77 -5.14
CA SER A 15 -19.14 2.60 -4.98
C SER A 15 -18.48 2.21 -6.30
N VAL A 16 -17.38 1.44 -6.23
CA VAL A 16 -16.72 0.91 -7.44
C VAL A 16 -17.69 0.05 -8.26
N ALA A 17 -18.56 -0.74 -7.64
CA ALA A 17 -19.56 -1.53 -8.36
C ALA A 17 -20.55 -0.66 -9.14
N GLU A 18 -21.00 0.46 -8.53
CA GLU A 18 -21.86 1.43 -9.20
C GLU A 18 -21.09 2.17 -10.32
N LEU A 19 -19.81 2.53 -10.08
CA LEU A 19 -18.96 3.12 -11.12
C LEU A 19 -18.83 2.19 -12.32
N CYS A 20 -18.52 0.91 -12.13
CA CYS A 20 -18.41 -0.07 -13.20
C CYS A 20 -19.74 -0.18 -14.00
N ALA A 21 -20.88 -0.29 -13.30
CA ALA A 21 -22.18 -0.34 -13.97
C ALA A 21 -22.50 0.94 -14.77
N LEU A 22 -22.08 2.11 -14.28
CA LEU A 22 -22.24 3.39 -14.98
C LEU A 22 -21.31 3.48 -16.18
N THR A 23 -20.06 2.99 -16.10
CA THR A 23 -19.11 3.02 -17.23
C THR A 23 -19.50 2.09 -18.38
N GLU A 24 -20.31 1.07 -18.13
CA GLU A 24 -20.93 0.26 -19.18
C GLU A 24 -21.95 1.04 -20.03
N GLN A 25 -22.58 2.07 -19.44
CA GLN A 25 -23.61 2.89 -20.10
C GLN A 25 -23.07 4.25 -20.56
N PHE A 26 -22.05 4.76 -19.88
CA PHE A 26 -21.41 6.04 -20.18
C PHE A 26 -19.91 5.79 -20.38
N ALA A 27 -19.32 6.45 -21.36
CA ALA A 27 -17.95 6.15 -21.79
C ALA A 27 -16.88 6.32 -20.70
N ASP A 28 -17.05 7.30 -19.78
CA ASP A 28 -16.05 7.65 -18.78
C ASP A 28 -16.67 8.44 -17.60
N VAL A 29 -15.85 8.71 -16.59
CA VAL A 29 -16.23 9.48 -15.39
C VAL A 29 -16.71 10.89 -15.76
N ALA A 30 -16.07 11.54 -16.73
CA ALA A 30 -16.47 12.86 -17.21
C ALA A 30 -17.88 12.87 -17.80
N SER A 31 -18.21 11.82 -18.54
CA SER A 31 -19.54 11.65 -19.12
C SER A 31 -20.59 11.35 -18.05
N ILE A 32 -20.24 10.58 -17.01
CA ILE A 32 -21.15 10.28 -15.87
C ILE A 32 -21.54 11.57 -15.13
N VAL A 33 -20.58 12.40 -14.74
CA VAL A 33 -20.85 13.59 -13.93
C VAL A 33 -21.62 14.69 -14.67
N ARG A 34 -21.67 14.63 -16.01
CA ARG A 34 -22.45 15.56 -16.85
C ARG A 34 -23.90 15.13 -17.05
N GLN A 35 -24.30 13.96 -16.54
CA GLN A 35 -25.66 13.46 -16.71
C GLN A 35 -26.65 14.19 -15.81
N SER A 36 -27.90 14.28 -16.25
CA SER A 36 -29.00 14.75 -15.39
C SER A 36 -29.31 13.72 -14.29
N GLU A 37 -29.86 14.21 -13.17
CA GLU A 37 -30.33 13.33 -12.07
C GLU A 37 -31.23 12.21 -12.58
N GLN A 38 -32.18 12.52 -13.47
CA GLN A 38 -33.09 11.52 -14.01
C GLN A 38 -32.33 10.42 -14.78
N ARG A 39 -31.37 10.79 -15.62
CA ARG A 39 -30.63 9.85 -16.43
C ARG A 39 -29.73 8.94 -15.60
N LEU A 40 -29.16 9.44 -14.49
CA LEU A 40 -28.38 8.66 -13.54
C LEU A 40 -29.29 7.67 -12.78
N ARG A 41 -30.51 8.06 -12.43
CA ARG A 41 -31.51 7.17 -11.82
C ARG A 41 -31.95 6.07 -12.79
N ASP A 42 -32.21 6.41 -14.04
CA ASP A 42 -32.56 5.45 -15.08
C ASP A 42 -31.43 4.43 -15.33
N ALA A 43 -30.17 4.85 -15.09
CA ALA A 43 -28.99 3.99 -15.12
C ALA A 43 -28.81 3.14 -13.85
N GLY A 44 -29.73 3.20 -12.89
CA GLY A 44 -29.76 2.38 -11.68
C GLY A 44 -29.16 3.01 -10.43
N LEU A 45 -28.77 4.29 -10.48
CA LEU A 45 -28.20 4.96 -9.31
C LEU A 45 -29.31 5.36 -8.32
N PRO A 46 -29.14 5.16 -6.99
CA PRO A 46 -30.08 5.65 -5.99
C PRO A 46 -30.29 7.16 -6.09
N GLU A 47 -31.53 7.64 -5.90
CA GLU A 47 -31.91 9.05 -6.04
C GLU A 47 -30.97 10.00 -5.29
N LYS A 48 -30.63 9.69 -4.04
CA LYS A 48 -29.73 10.51 -3.22
C LYS A 48 -28.35 10.70 -3.88
N LYS A 49 -27.79 9.65 -4.47
CA LYS A 49 -26.48 9.69 -5.13
C LYS A 49 -26.59 10.41 -6.48
N ALA A 50 -27.63 10.13 -7.27
CA ALA A 50 -27.88 10.81 -8.54
C ALA A 50 -28.00 12.33 -8.36
N ARG A 51 -28.74 12.78 -7.34
CA ARG A 51 -28.86 14.20 -6.96
C ARG A 51 -27.52 14.77 -6.53
N ALA A 52 -26.74 14.06 -5.71
CA ALA A 52 -25.44 14.54 -5.24
C ALA A 52 -24.42 14.70 -6.40
N ILE A 53 -24.52 13.90 -7.47
CA ILE A 53 -23.71 14.08 -8.67
C ILE A 53 -24.18 15.28 -9.50
N SER A 54 -25.49 15.42 -9.74
CA SER A 54 -26.05 16.49 -10.56
C SER A 54 -26.01 17.87 -9.88
N THR A 55 -25.91 17.89 -8.54
CA THR A 55 -25.80 19.11 -7.73
C THR A 55 -24.69 18.92 -6.70
N PRO A 56 -23.40 18.96 -7.13
CA PRO A 56 -22.26 18.67 -6.27
C PRO A 56 -22.08 19.75 -5.20
N ASP A 57 -21.50 19.36 -4.06
CA ASP A 57 -21.04 20.30 -3.04
C ASP A 57 -19.75 20.97 -3.53
N GLU A 58 -19.91 22.12 -4.21
CA GLU A 58 -18.79 22.89 -4.76
C GLU A 58 -17.80 23.31 -3.67
N ARG A 59 -18.29 23.64 -2.46
CA ARG A 59 -17.43 24.07 -1.35
C ARG A 59 -16.53 22.92 -0.88
N ALA A 60 -17.07 21.71 -0.76
CA ALA A 60 -16.30 20.52 -0.39
C ALA A 60 -15.30 20.17 -1.49
N THR A 61 -15.72 20.23 -2.75
CA THR A 61 -14.87 19.95 -3.92
C THR A 61 -13.71 20.94 -4.03
N GLU A 62 -13.97 22.26 -3.91
CA GLU A 62 -12.92 23.29 -3.91
C GLU A 62 -11.96 23.15 -2.72
N GLY A 63 -12.49 22.77 -1.55
CA GLY A 63 -11.66 22.48 -0.38
C GLY A 63 -10.69 21.33 -0.63
N ALA A 64 -11.17 20.25 -1.25
CA ALA A 64 -10.34 19.10 -1.60
C ALA A 64 -9.31 19.43 -2.69
N LEU A 65 -9.70 20.19 -3.73
CA LEU A 65 -8.76 20.61 -4.77
C LEU A 65 -7.64 21.48 -4.22
N ARG A 66 -7.94 22.44 -3.33
CA ARG A 66 -6.89 23.26 -2.67
C ARG A 66 -5.97 22.40 -1.81
N TRP A 67 -6.49 21.39 -1.12
CA TRP A 67 -5.67 20.46 -0.36
C TRP A 67 -4.72 19.67 -1.27
N LEU A 68 -5.17 19.29 -2.48
CA LEU A 68 -4.36 18.57 -3.47
C LEU A 68 -3.28 19.44 -4.16
N GLU A 69 -3.31 20.77 -3.98
CA GLU A 69 -2.24 21.66 -4.47
C GLU A 69 -0.98 21.61 -3.59
N GLU A 70 -1.08 21.08 -2.37
CA GLU A 70 0.06 20.95 -1.47
C GLU A 70 0.98 19.80 -1.88
N GLU A 71 2.28 19.95 -1.66
CA GLU A 71 3.27 18.95 -1.97
C GLU A 71 3.00 17.64 -1.19
N HIS A 72 3.20 16.50 -1.83
CA HIS A 72 2.94 15.17 -1.27
C HIS A 72 1.46 14.86 -0.95
N HIS A 73 0.52 15.68 -1.41
CA HIS A 73 -0.89 15.41 -1.33
C HIS A 73 -1.41 14.81 -2.64
N HIS A 74 -2.05 13.65 -2.57
CA HIS A 74 -2.48 12.90 -3.76
C HIS A 74 -3.92 12.42 -3.62
N LEU A 75 -4.59 12.25 -4.77
CA LEU A 75 -5.86 11.54 -4.92
C LEU A 75 -5.64 10.36 -5.85
N LEU A 76 -5.55 9.17 -5.29
CA LEU A 76 -5.42 7.93 -6.06
C LEU A 76 -6.81 7.42 -6.39
N THR A 77 -7.13 7.26 -7.68
CA THR A 77 -8.47 6.90 -8.13
C THR A 77 -8.51 5.47 -8.64
N TYR A 78 -9.59 4.75 -8.38
CA TYR A 78 -9.75 3.37 -8.83
C TYR A 78 -9.52 3.24 -10.34
N GLY A 79 -8.66 2.29 -10.72
CA GLY A 79 -8.28 2.07 -12.12
C GLY A 79 -7.16 2.97 -12.64
N SER A 80 -6.59 3.89 -11.83
CA SER A 80 -5.35 4.56 -12.21
C SER A 80 -4.13 3.68 -11.92
N ASP A 81 -3.03 3.89 -12.63
CA ASP A 81 -1.75 3.19 -12.44
C ASP A 81 -1.16 3.36 -11.03
N GLU A 82 -1.49 4.49 -10.37
CA GLU A 82 -1.02 4.79 -9.02
C GLU A 82 -1.89 4.16 -7.92
N TYR A 83 -3.04 3.56 -8.29
CA TYR A 83 -3.90 2.91 -7.32
C TYR A 83 -3.34 1.54 -6.93
N PRO A 84 -3.20 1.22 -5.61
CA PRO A 84 -2.58 -0.02 -5.18
C PRO A 84 -3.31 -1.26 -5.69
N GLU A 85 -2.62 -2.14 -6.42
CA GLU A 85 -3.19 -3.33 -7.03
C GLU A 85 -3.91 -4.23 -6.00
N LEU A 86 -3.29 -4.44 -4.83
CA LEU A 86 -3.88 -5.27 -3.78
C LEU A 86 -5.24 -4.75 -3.29
N LEU A 87 -5.50 -3.44 -3.36
CA LEU A 87 -6.77 -2.86 -2.97
C LEU A 87 -7.85 -2.99 -4.06
N THR A 88 -7.48 -3.17 -5.33
CA THR A 88 -8.45 -3.42 -6.40
C THR A 88 -9.19 -4.74 -6.24
N GLN A 89 -8.53 -5.72 -5.60
CA GLN A 89 -9.06 -7.07 -5.35
C GLN A 89 -10.10 -7.11 -4.23
N LEU A 90 -10.26 -6.02 -3.49
CA LEU A 90 -11.16 -5.99 -2.34
C LEU A 90 -12.64 -5.92 -2.78
N ARG A 91 -13.46 -6.72 -2.13
CA ARG A 91 -14.90 -6.48 -2.15
C ARG A 91 -15.19 -5.14 -1.47
N GLY A 92 -15.68 -4.17 -2.24
CA GLY A 92 -15.86 -2.80 -1.80
C GLY A 92 -14.55 -2.01 -1.77
N ALA A 93 -13.71 -2.15 -2.81
CA ALA A 93 -12.55 -1.29 -3.02
C ALA A 93 -12.93 0.19 -2.92
N PRO A 94 -12.08 1.06 -2.32
CA PRO A 94 -12.33 2.50 -2.32
C PRO A 94 -12.40 3.07 -3.73
N LEU A 95 -13.35 3.96 -3.97
CA LEU A 95 -13.45 4.68 -5.25
C LEU A 95 -12.23 5.57 -5.48
N ALA A 96 -11.75 6.19 -4.42
CA ALA A 96 -10.54 6.99 -4.41
C ALA A 96 -9.93 7.00 -2.99
N LEU A 97 -8.63 7.30 -2.92
CA LEU A 97 -7.88 7.43 -1.69
C LEU A 97 -7.20 8.80 -1.65
N PHE A 98 -7.43 9.55 -0.58
CA PHE A 98 -6.59 10.68 -0.23
C PHE A 98 -5.31 10.16 0.44
N VAL A 99 -4.17 10.63 -0.03
CA VAL A 99 -2.86 10.25 0.49
C VAL A 99 -2.06 11.50 0.82
N ASN A 100 -1.47 11.53 2.02
CA ASN A 100 -0.47 12.53 2.40
C ASN A 100 0.84 11.79 2.71
N GLY A 101 1.87 12.06 1.91
CA GLY A 101 3.19 11.44 2.01
C GLY A 101 3.61 10.72 0.73
N ASN A 102 4.48 9.73 0.85
CA ASN A 102 5.06 8.99 -0.27
C ASN A 102 4.15 7.85 -0.74
N ILE A 103 3.61 7.96 -1.95
CA ILE A 103 2.74 6.95 -2.57
C ILE A 103 3.47 5.62 -2.86
N ASP A 104 4.79 5.63 -3.08
CA ASP A 104 5.56 4.41 -3.33
C ASP A 104 5.44 3.40 -2.18
N ALA A 105 5.23 3.91 -0.94
CA ALA A 105 5.04 3.06 0.22
C ALA A 105 3.81 2.13 0.12
N LEU A 106 2.83 2.46 -0.73
CA LEU A 106 1.63 1.68 -0.94
C LEU A 106 1.83 0.53 -1.94
N HIS A 107 2.91 0.55 -2.71
CA HIS A 107 3.22 -0.45 -3.76
C HIS A 107 4.25 -1.50 -3.32
N LEU A 108 4.86 -1.30 -2.16
CA LEU A 108 5.85 -2.23 -1.63
C LEU A 108 5.18 -3.41 -0.89
N PRO A 109 5.85 -4.56 -0.83
CA PRO A 109 5.42 -5.65 0.05
C PRO A 109 5.18 -5.14 1.46
N SER A 110 4.04 -5.47 2.05
CA SER A 110 3.65 -4.88 3.33
C SER A 110 3.08 -5.91 4.31
N LEU A 111 3.25 -5.61 5.60
CA LEU A 111 2.74 -6.37 6.74
C LEU A 111 1.86 -5.47 7.59
N ALA A 112 0.61 -5.86 7.81
CA ALA A 112 -0.23 -5.23 8.82
C ALA A 112 0.17 -5.69 10.23
N ILE A 113 0.35 -4.75 11.15
CA ILE A 113 0.57 -5.04 12.59
C ILE A 113 -0.51 -4.34 13.39
N ILE A 114 -1.32 -5.13 14.10
CA ILE A 114 -2.51 -4.66 14.80
C ILE A 114 -2.63 -5.30 16.19
N GLY A 115 -3.47 -4.70 17.04
CA GLY A 115 -3.72 -5.29 18.35
C GLY A 115 -4.51 -4.42 19.29
N SER A 116 -4.30 -4.65 20.59
CA SER A 116 -4.97 -3.94 21.67
C SER A 116 -4.64 -2.45 21.68
N ARG A 117 -5.64 -1.62 21.97
CA ARG A 117 -5.44 -0.19 22.26
C ARG A 117 -4.85 0.07 23.64
N ASN A 118 -4.97 -0.91 24.54
CA ASN A 118 -4.39 -0.90 25.91
C ASN A 118 -3.56 -2.18 26.09
N PRO A 119 -2.41 -2.29 25.42
CA PRO A 119 -1.56 -3.48 25.47
C PRO A 119 -0.78 -3.56 26.77
N THR A 120 -0.21 -4.73 27.03
CA THR A 120 0.82 -4.89 28.06
C THR A 120 2.13 -4.23 27.60
N ARG A 121 3.07 -4.02 28.54
CA ARG A 121 4.43 -3.57 28.18
C ARG A 121 5.10 -4.56 27.21
N GLY A 122 4.95 -5.86 27.44
CA GLY A 122 5.46 -6.89 26.53
C GLY A 122 4.84 -6.81 25.13
N GLY A 123 3.53 -6.55 25.04
CA GLY A 123 2.85 -6.33 23.77
C GLY A 123 3.39 -5.12 22.99
N ILE A 124 3.68 -4.01 23.68
CA ILE A 124 4.30 -2.83 23.06
C ILE A 124 5.69 -3.18 22.53
N THR A 125 6.53 -3.82 23.36
CA THR A 125 7.89 -4.23 22.96
C THR A 125 7.85 -5.16 21.76
N ASN A 126 6.98 -6.19 21.78
CA ASN A 126 6.84 -7.13 20.67
C ASN A 126 6.41 -6.41 19.38
N ALA A 127 5.39 -5.55 19.43
CA ALA A 127 4.93 -4.82 18.25
C ALA A 127 6.05 -3.95 17.64
N LEU A 128 6.81 -3.27 18.49
CA LEU A 128 7.92 -2.42 18.08
C LEU A 128 9.05 -3.25 17.43
N GLU A 129 9.47 -4.36 18.06
CA GLU A 129 10.55 -5.21 17.56
C GLU A 129 10.18 -5.94 16.26
N PHE A 130 8.96 -6.49 16.17
CA PHE A 130 8.48 -7.10 14.92
C PHE A 130 8.43 -6.07 13.79
N ALA A 131 7.88 -4.88 14.07
CA ALA A 131 7.81 -3.80 13.07
C ALA A 131 9.21 -3.36 12.62
N ARG A 132 10.13 -3.18 13.57
CA ARG A 132 11.53 -2.81 13.29
C ARG A 132 12.22 -3.85 12.41
N HIS A 133 12.08 -5.14 12.74
CA HIS A 133 12.71 -6.20 12.00
C HIS A 133 12.15 -6.31 10.56
N MET A 134 10.82 -6.33 10.43
CA MET A 134 10.17 -6.44 9.12
C MET A 134 10.45 -5.21 8.24
N ALA A 135 10.48 -4.00 8.83
CA ALA A 135 10.84 -2.79 8.11
C ALA A 135 12.29 -2.82 7.60
N LYS A 136 13.26 -3.31 8.41
CA LYS A 136 14.64 -3.55 7.96
C LYS A 136 14.74 -4.58 6.85
N SER A 137 13.83 -5.55 6.80
CA SER A 137 13.72 -6.55 5.74
C SER A 137 13.03 -6.03 4.47
N GLY A 138 12.72 -4.72 4.41
CA GLY A 138 12.12 -4.05 3.25
C GLY A 138 10.61 -4.13 3.14
N TYR A 139 9.90 -4.55 4.21
CA TYR A 139 8.44 -4.51 4.24
C TYR A 139 7.94 -3.14 4.73
N THR A 140 6.90 -2.63 4.09
CA THR A 140 6.13 -1.50 4.62
C THR A 140 5.24 -1.97 5.76
N ILE A 141 5.29 -1.29 6.91
CA ILE A 141 4.42 -1.61 8.04
C ILE A 141 3.10 -0.84 7.90
N VAL A 142 1.99 -1.56 7.89
CA VAL A 142 0.65 -0.99 7.74
C VAL A 142 -0.11 -1.11 9.05
N SER A 143 -0.75 -0.03 9.50
CA SER A 143 -1.60 -0.05 10.68
C SER A 143 -2.65 1.07 10.65
N GLY A 144 -3.34 1.30 11.76
CA GLY A 144 -4.49 2.21 11.82
C GLY A 144 -4.28 3.47 12.63
N LEU A 145 -3.07 3.79 13.05
CA LEU A 145 -2.75 4.96 13.87
C LEU A 145 -3.52 5.02 15.22
N ALA A 146 -4.09 3.91 15.69
CA ALA A 146 -4.73 3.84 16.99
C ALA A 146 -3.69 3.85 18.12
N GLN A 147 -4.13 4.11 19.36
CA GLN A 147 -3.28 3.94 20.54
C GLN A 147 -2.86 2.47 20.71
N GLY A 148 -1.75 2.24 21.40
CA GLY A 148 -1.28 0.90 21.76
C GLY A 148 -0.45 0.24 20.67
N ILE A 149 -0.87 -0.93 20.21
CA ILE A 149 -0.10 -1.74 19.25
C ILE A 149 0.15 -1.00 17.93
N ASP A 150 -0.86 -0.33 17.37
CA ASP A 150 -0.72 0.42 16.12
C ASP A 150 0.37 1.50 16.25
N THR A 151 0.34 2.28 17.35
CA THR A 151 1.37 3.28 17.65
C THR A 151 2.77 2.67 17.76
N ALA A 152 2.90 1.52 18.45
CA ALA A 152 4.18 0.83 18.60
C ALA A 152 4.70 0.29 17.25
N ALA A 153 3.81 -0.24 16.41
CA ALA A 153 4.14 -0.72 15.07
C ALA A 153 4.71 0.38 14.17
N HIS A 154 4.02 1.54 14.11
CA HIS A 154 4.51 2.68 13.33
C HIS A 154 5.87 3.18 13.85
N ARG A 155 6.05 3.29 15.17
CA ARG A 155 7.32 3.70 15.77
C ARG A 155 8.45 2.73 15.45
N GLY A 156 8.21 1.42 15.56
CA GLY A 156 9.21 0.41 15.22
C GLY A 156 9.68 0.49 13.78
N ALA A 157 8.78 0.75 12.82
CA ALA A 157 9.14 0.97 11.43
C ALA A 157 9.98 2.25 11.24
N LEU A 158 9.58 3.37 11.88
CA LEU A 158 10.30 4.64 11.79
C LEU A 158 11.68 4.58 12.44
N GLU A 159 11.83 3.91 13.60
CA GLU A 159 13.12 3.68 14.26
C GLU A 159 14.09 2.83 13.41
N ALA A 160 13.54 1.98 12.53
CA ALA A 160 14.31 1.21 11.56
C ALA A 160 14.62 1.99 10.28
N GLU A 161 14.26 3.28 10.22
CA GLU A 161 14.29 4.10 9.00
C GLU A 161 13.46 3.55 7.85
N GLY A 162 12.55 2.62 8.14
CA GLY A 162 11.67 1.98 7.17
C GLY A 162 10.42 2.77 6.86
N ARG A 163 9.59 2.21 5.98
CA ARG A 163 8.32 2.81 5.54
C ARG A 163 7.16 2.32 6.37
N THR A 164 6.19 3.20 6.58
CA THR A 164 4.95 2.82 7.25
C THR A 164 3.76 3.58 6.68
N VAL A 165 2.61 2.90 6.57
CA VAL A 165 1.36 3.45 6.05
C VAL A 165 0.29 3.37 7.13
N ALA A 166 -0.34 4.51 7.41
CA ALA A 166 -1.45 4.58 8.35
C ALA A 166 -2.76 4.84 7.61
N PHE A 167 -3.67 3.88 7.63
CA PHE A 167 -5.03 4.15 7.19
C PHE A 167 -5.81 4.90 8.28
N LEU A 168 -6.65 5.87 7.90
CA LEU A 168 -7.43 6.69 8.81
C LEU A 168 -8.93 6.38 8.68
N GLY A 169 -9.68 6.49 9.78
CA GLY A 169 -11.13 6.35 9.79
C GLY A 169 -11.86 7.71 9.83
N HIS A 170 -11.26 8.73 9.22
CA HIS A 170 -11.73 10.11 9.17
C HIS A 170 -11.05 10.85 8.02
N GLY A 171 -11.41 12.10 7.76
CA GLY A 171 -10.77 12.94 6.74
C GLY A 171 -9.29 13.15 7.01
N ILE A 172 -8.50 13.26 5.94
CA ILE A 172 -7.03 13.39 5.98
C ILE A 172 -6.56 14.70 6.63
N ASP A 173 -7.44 15.69 6.72
CA ASP A 173 -7.22 17.02 7.26
C ASP A 173 -7.13 17.08 8.80
N ARG A 174 -7.15 15.95 9.48
CA ARG A 174 -7.08 15.85 10.94
C ARG A 174 -6.36 14.58 11.39
N VAL A 175 -5.93 14.58 12.65
CA VAL A 175 -5.30 13.41 13.29
C VAL A 175 -6.15 12.95 14.48
N TYR A 176 -6.45 11.65 14.52
CA TYR A 176 -7.10 11.00 15.65
C TYR A 176 -6.43 9.64 15.95
N PRO A 177 -6.09 9.35 17.21
CA PRO A 177 -6.25 10.19 18.41
C PRO A 177 -5.24 11.36 18.44
N PRO A 178 -5.55 12.47 19.14
CA PRO A 178 -4.68 13.66 19.17
C PRO A 178 -3.26 13.40 19.68
N GLN A 179 -3.09 12.39 20.54
CA GLN A 179 -1.77 11.99 21.08
C GLN A 179 -0.80 11.47 20.00
N ASN A 180 -1.33 11.04 18.84
CA ASN A 180 -0.52 10.55 17.73
C ASN A 180 -0.25 11.63 16.66
N HIS A 181 -0.46 12.92 16.96
CA HIS A 181 -0.24 14.01 16.02
C HIS A 181 1.20 14.06 15.51
N GLU A 182 2.17 14.04 16.44
CA GLU A 182 3.59 14.03 16.09
C GLU A 182 3.98 12.77 15.28
N LEU A 183 3.45 11.60 15.68
CA LEU A 183 3.67 10.36 14.95
C LEU A 183 3.11 10.42 13.52
N ALA A 184 1.95 11.04 13.33
CA ALA A 184 1.36 11.23 12.01
C ALA A 184 2.29 12.06 11.09
N HIS A 185 2.89 13.13 11.59
CA HIS A 185 3.89 13.91 10.84
C HIS A 185 5.15 13.11 10.52
N GLN A 186 5.63 12.29 11.46
CA GLN A 186 6.79 11.43 11.19
C GLN A 186 6.47 10.36 10.14
N ILE A 187 5.23 9.85 10.11
CA ILE A 187 4.77 8.89 9.09
C ILE A 187 4.79 9.54 7.71
N THR A 188 4.28 10.76 7.53
CA THR A 188 4.25 11.42 6.21
C THR A 188 5.64 11.67 5.64
N ALA A 189 6.65 11.85 6.48
CA ALA A 189 8.02 12.05 6.05
C ALA A 189 8.69 10.81 5.44
N ARG A 190 8.25 9.58 5.78
CA ARG A 190 8.87 8.33 5.34
C ARG A 190 7.89 7.30 4.75
N GLY A 191 6.62 7.59 4.81
CA GLY A 191 5.53 6.73 4.35
C GLY A 191 4.31 7.56 4.01
N ALA A 192 3.10 7.12 4.40
CA ALA A 192 1.89 7.84 4.04
C ALA A 192 0.76 7.70 5.07
N LEU A 193 -0.03 8.76 5.20
CA LEU A 193 -1.38 8.71 5.76
C LEU A 193 -2.37 8.51 4.61
N VAL A 194 -3.33 7.63 4.78
CA VAL A 194 -4.27 7.25 3.72
C VAL A 194 -5.70 7.20 4.25
N THR A 195 -6.65 7.72 3.51
CA THR A 195 -8.07 7.58 3.84
C THR A 195 -8.97 7.53 2.61
N GLU A 196 -10.08 6.83 2.71
CA GLU A 196 -11.18 6.87 1.72
C GLU A 196 -12.25 7.91 2.06
N TYR A 197 -12.16 8.54 3.23
CA TYR A 197 -13.15 9.51 3.68
C TYR A 197 -12.82 10.92 3.17
N PRO A 198 -13.84 11.70 2.80
CA PRO A 198 -13.62 13.08 2.32
C PRO A 198 -13.04 13.96 3.42
N LEU A 199 -12.41 15.08 3.00
CA LEU A 199 -11.95 16.12 3.91
C LEU A 199 -13.11 16.57 4.80
N GLY A 200 -12.81 16.92 6.05
CA GLY A 200 -13.81 17.32 7.02
C GLY A 200 -14.56 16.16 7.70
N ALA A 201 -14.47 14.92 7.19
CA ALA A 201 -15.14 13.78 7.81
C ALA A 201 -14.66 13.57 9.26
N PRO A 202 -15.56 13.60 10.27
CA PRO A 202 -15.17 13.42 11.66
C PRO A 202 -14.83 11.95 11.96
N PRO A 203 -14.06 11.68 13.02
CA PRO A 203 -13.90 10.33 13.54
C PRO A 203 -15.27 9.76 13.96
N ASP A 204 -15.73 8.73 13.27
CA ASP A 204 -16.97 8.00 13.60
C ASP A 204 -16.62 6.56 14.00
N LYS A 205 -17.29 6.05 15.04
CA LYS A 205 -17.07 4.68 15.53
C LYS A 205 -17.31 3.62 14.46
N ARG A 206 -18.17 3.88 13.47
CA ARG A 206 -18.47 2.99 12.34
C ARG A 206 -17.33 2.96 11.32
N HIS A 207 -16.65 4.08 11.10
CA HIS A 207 -15.57 4.19 10.12
C HIS A 207 -14.34 3.34 10.49
N PHE A 208 -14.04 3.17 11.79
CA PHE A 208 -12.85 2.41 12.21
C PHE A 208 -12.91 0.92 11.84
N PRO A 209 -14.02 0.20 12.07
CA PRO A 209 -14.14 -1.17 11.56
C PRO A 209 -14.15 -1.26 10.03
N GLU A 210 -14.83 -0.33 9.34
CA GLU A 210 -14.89 -0.30 7.88
C GLU A 210 -13.50 -0.09 7.26
N ARG A 211 -12.74 0.87 7.77
CA ARG A 211 -11.37 1.16 7.35
C ARG A 211 -10.43 -0.04 7.52
N ASN A 212 -10.64 -0.88 8.54
CA ASN A 212 -9.74 -2.00 8.83
C ASN A 212 -9.58 -2.98 7.66
N ARG A 213 -10.56 -3.08 6.75
CA ARG A 213 -10.45 -3.86 5.52
C ARG A 213 -9.32 -3.36 4.60
N LEU A 214 -8.97 -2.06 4.69
CA LEU A 214 -7.88 -1.47 3.91
C LEU A 214 -6.51 -1.78 4.52
N ILE A 215 -6.43 -1.86 5.85
CA ILE A 215 -5.20 -2.26 6.55
C ILE A 215 -4.79 -3.67 6.12
N SER A 216 -5.71 -4.64 6.24
CA SER A 216 -5.45 -6.01 5.81
C SER A 216 -5.31 -6.11 4.29
N GLY A 217 -6.13 -5.36 3.56
CA GLY A 217 -6.19 -5.42 2.09
C GLY A 217 -4.94 -4.96 1.38
N LEU A 218 -4.25 -3.95 1.91
CA LEU A 218 -2.96 -3.50 1.37
C LEU A 218 -1.82 -4.47 1.72
N SER A 219 -2.01 -5.34 2.72
CA SER A 219 -0.94 -6.16 3.28
C SER A 219 -0.95 -7.59 2.76
N LEU A 220 0.23 -8.19 2.63
CA LEU A 220 0.39 -9.62 2.31
C LEU A 220 -0.04 -10.51 3.47
N GLY A 221 0.12 -10.00 4.70
CA GLY A 221 -0.29 -10.68 5.91
C GLY A 221 -0.58 -9.71 7.04
N THR A 222 -1.25 -10.21 8.08
CA THR A 222 -1.67 -9.43 9.25
C THR A 222 -1.20 -10.11 10.53
N LEU A 223 -0.33 -9.43 11.29
CA LEU A 223 0.13 -9.86 12.61
C LEU A 223 -0.77 -9.27 13.71
N VAL A 224 -1.33 -10.15 14.53
CA VAL A 224 -2.07 -9.78 15.75
C VAL A 224 -1.17 -10.01 16.96
N VAL A 225 -0.75 -8.92 17.62
CA VAL A 225 0.19 -8.96 18.76
C VAL A 225 -0.53 -9.28 20.05
N GLU A 226 -1.57 -8.55 20.38
CA GLU A 226 -2.45 -8.79 21.52
C GLU A 226 -3.90 -8.45 21.18
N ALA A 227 -4.81 -9.33 21.53
CA ALA A 227 -6.25 -9.12 21.34
C ALA A 227 -7.08 -9.83 22.43
N ALA A 228 -8.00 -9.11 23.07
CA ALA A 228 -9.05 -9.75 23.84
C ALA A 228 -10.08 -10.42 22.89
N ARG A 229 -10.88 -11.39 23.38
CA ARG A 229 -11.88 -12.11 22.57
C ARG A 229 -12.91 -11.23 21.82
N ARG A 230 -13.16 -10.02 22.31
CA ARG A 230 -14.07 -9.04 21.68
C ARG A 230 -13.32 -7.81 21.18
N SER A 231 -12.05 -7.96 20.80
CA SER A 231 -11.24 -6.86 20.25
C SER A 231 -11.65 -6.52 18.82
N GLY A 232 -11.64 -5.22 18.49
CA GLY A 232 -11.80 -4.75 17.12
C GLY A 232 -10.69 -5.22 16.17
N SER A 233 -9.50 -5.55 16.69
CA SER A 233 -8.40 -6.13 15.90
C SER A 233 -8.72 -7.52 15.32
N LEU A 234 -9.62 -8.29 15.97
CA LEU A 234 -10.10 -9.57 15.41
C LEU A 234 -10.96 -9.37 14.16
N ILE A 235 -11.59 -8.19 13.99
CA ILE A 235 -12.31 -7.83 12.75
C ILE A 235 -11.32 -7.71 11.60
N THR A 236 -10.18 -7.06 11.83
CA THR A 236 -9.12 -6.92 10.82
C THR A 236 -8.53 -8.29 10.44
N ALA A 237 -8.27 -9.16 11.42
CA ALA A 237 -7.80 -10.52 11.16
C ALA A 237 -8.82 -11.34 10.33
N ARG A 238 -10.11 -11.15 10.57
CA ARG A 238 -11.16 -11.78 9.76
C ARG A 238 -11.15 -11.23 8.33
N PHE A 239 -11.05 -9.91 8.15
CA PHE A 239 -10.91 -9.34 6.81
C PHE A 239 -9.68 -9.89 6.08
N ALA A 240 -8.53 -10.01 6.76
CA ALA A 240 -7.34 -10.63 6.18
C ALA A 240 -7.63 -12.03 5.64
N ALA A 241 -8.25 -12.89 6.44
CA ALA A 241 -8.61 -14.26 6.03
C ALA A 241 -9.62 -14.26 4.85
N GLU A 242 -10.67 -13.42 4.91
CA GLU A 242 -11.66 -13.29 3.83
C GLU A 242 -11.06 -12.75 2.52
N GLN A 243 -9.96 -11.99 2.61
CA GLN A 243 -9.20 -11.43 1.49
C GLN A 243 -8.10 -12.38 0.98
N GLY A 244 -7.96 -13.58 1.56
CA GLY A 244 -6.90 -14.54 1.20
C GLY A 244 -5.51 -14.09 1.61
N ARG A 245 -5.39 -13.23 2.65
CA ARG A 245 -4.12 -12.79 3.21
C ARG A 245 -3.71 -13.66 4.39
N GLU A 246 -2.40 -13.80 4.60
CA GLU A 246 -1.88 -14.55 5.75
C GLU A 246 -2.28 -13.90 7.08
N VAL A 247 -2.60 -14.72 8.08
CA VAL A 247 -2.90 -14.27 9.44
C VAL A 247 -1.90 -14.88 10.41
N PHE A 248 -1.20 -14.01 11.13
CA PHE A 248 -0.22 -14.36 12.15
C PHE A 248 -0.72 -13.93 13.53
N ALA A 249 -0.43 -14.72 14.55
CA ALA A 249 -0.77 -14.38 15.91
C ALA A 249 0.35 -14.73 16.88
N LEU A 250 0.67 -13.78 17.77
CA LEU A 250 1.63 -14.04 18.85
C LEU A 250 0.97 -14.88 19.96
N PRO A 251 1.60 -15.94 20.41
CA PRO A 251 1.15 -16.68 21.57
C PRO A 251 1.38 -15.86 22.85
N GLY A 252 0.70 -16.23 23.92
CA GLY A 252 0.89 -15.57 25.20
C GLY A 252 0.41 -16.44 26.36
N SER A 253 0.53 -15.94 27.58
CA SER A 253 0.05 -16.65 28.76
C SER A 253 -1.46 -16.86 28.70
N ILE A 254 -1.93 -18.08 29.03
CA ILE A 254 -3.35 -18.42 29.13
C ILE A 254 -4.08 -17.58 30.20
N HIS A 255 -3.34 -17.00 31.14
CA HIS A 255 -3.85 -16.11 32.18
C HIS A 255 -3.97 -14.65 31.71
N ASN A 256 -3.32 -14.29 30.58
CA ASN A 256 -3.45 -12.95 30.01
C ASN A 256 -4.73 -12.84 29.18
N PRO A 257 -5.70 -11.98 29.57
CA PRO A 257 -6.93 -11.78 28.81
C PRO A 257 -6.68 -11.30 27.36
N LEU A 258 -5.57 -10.56 27.13
CA LEU A 258 -5.21 -10.03 25.83
C LEU A 258 -4.55 -11.07 24.92
N ALA A 259 -4.13 -12.24 25.42
CA ALA A 259 -3.67 -13.35 24.60
C ALA A 259 -4.82 -14.22 24.06
N ARG A 260 -6.00 -14.13 24.66
CA ARG A 260 -7.13 -15.04 24.35
C ARG A 260 -7.64 -14.89 22.93
N GLY A 261 -7.58 -13.69 22.35
CA GLY A 261 -7.95 -13.46 20.94
C GLY A 261 -6.92 -14.07 19.98
N CYS A 262 -5.62 -13.92 20.28
CA CYS A 262 -4.55 -14.56 19.50
C CYS A 262 -4.67 -16.09 19.55
N HIS A 263 -4.94 -16.69 20.73
CA HIS A 263 -5.19 -18.13 20.85
C HIS A 263 -6.42 -18.60 20.06
N GLU A 264 -7.44 -17.77 19.98
CA GLU A 264 -8.63 -18.07 19.16
C GLU A 264 -8.28 -18.09 17.67
N LEU A 265 -7.52 -17.09 17.20
CA LEU A 265 -7.05 -17.03 15.81
C LEU A 265 -6.17 -18.23 15.47
N ILE A 266 -5.23 -18.63 16.34
CA ILE A 266 -4.37 -19.81 16.15
C ILE A 266 -5.22 -21.07 16.00
N ARG A 267 -6.25 -21.26 16.86
CA ARG A 267 -7.17 -22.41 16.73
C ARG A 267 -8.00 -22.38 15.45
N GLN A 268 -8.21 -21.22 14.86
CA GLN A 268 -8.91 -21.02 13.58
C GLN A 268 -7.98 -21.12 12.36
N GLY A 269 -6.69 -21.42 12.58
CA GLY A 269 -5.72 -21.62 11.50
C GLY A 269 -4.74 -20.47 11.27
N ALA A 270 -4.80 -19.39 12.06
CA ALA A 270 -3.75 -18.39 12.02
C ALA A 270 -2.41 -18.99 12.43
N LYS A 271 -1.35 -18.62 11.73
CA LYS A 271 -0.01 -19.14 12.03
C LYS A 271 0.50 -18.54 13.34
N LEU A 272 0.87 -19.40 14.28
CA LEU A 272 1.60 -19.01 15.47
C LEU A 272 3.00 -18.57 15.05
N VAL A 273 3.43 -17.40 15.51
CA VAL A 273 4.77 -16.87 15.25
C VAL A 273 5.43 -16.43 16.56
N GLU A 274 6.72 -16.73 16.67
CA GLU A 274 7.54 -16.36 17.82
C GLU A 274 8.64 -15.38 17.41
N THR A 275 9.01 -15.37 16.12
CA THR A 275 10.04 -14.51 15.54
C THR A 275 9.56 -13.83 14.25
N ALA A 276 10.20 -12.73 13.89
CA ALA A 276 9.94 -12.07 12.61
C ALA A 276 10.38 -12.93 11.40
N ALA A 277 11.33 -13.84 11.60
CA ALA A 277 11.75 -14.79 10.58
C ALA A 277 10.61 -15.75 10.17
N ASP A 278 9.74 -16.14 11.12
CA ASP A 278 8.58 -16.99 10.83
C ASP A 278 7.62 -16.30 9.84
N ILE A 279 7.44 -14.98 10.01
CA ILE A 279 6.63 -14.16 9.09
C ILE A 279 7.32 -14.01 7.74
N GLY A 280 8.64 -13.71 7.77
CA GLY A 280 9.44 -13.54 6.56
C GLY A 280 9.43 -14.77 5.67
N ALA A 281 9.55 -15.97 6.25
CA ALA A 281 9.51 -17.24 5.52
C ALA A 281 8.19 -17.45 4.75
N GLU A 282 7.06 -17.08 5.36
CA GLU A 282 5.74 -17.18 4.73
C GLU A 282 5.50 -16.11 3.65
N LEU A 283 5.96 -14.87 3.91
CA LEU A 283 5.68 -13.76 3.01
C LEU A 283 6.68 -13.63 1.86
N ALA A 284 7.88 -14.22 1.94
CA ALA A 284 8.91 -14.08 0.91
C ALA A 284 8.44 -14.50 -0.50
N PRO A 285 7.75 -15.65 -0.69
CA PRO A 285 7.23 -16.00 -2.01
C PRO A 285 6.24 -15.00 -2.57
N LEU A 286 5.33 -14.49 -1.71
CA LEU A 286 4.31 -13.51 -2.08
C LEU A 286 4.92 -12.13 -2.40
N ALA A 287 5.94 -11.73 -1.65
CA ALA A 287 6.68 -10.49 -1.87
C ALA A 287 7.47 -10.51 -3.20
N GLY A 288 8.00 -11.68 -3.59
CA GLY A 288 8.68 -11.88 -4.87
C GLY A 288 7.76 -11.57 -6.06
N HIS A 289 6.56 -12.11 -6.05
CA HIS A 289 5.56 -11.85 -7.11
C HIS A 289 5.16 -10.37 -7.21
N LEU A 290 4.95 -9.70 -6.08
CA LEU A 290 4.64 -8.26 -6.10
C LEU A 290 5.79 -7.40 -6.66
N ARG A 291 7.03 -7.74 -6.30
CA ARG A 291 8.21 -7.02 -6.82
C ARG A 291 8.37 -7.21 -8.33
N GLN A 292 8.10 -8.39 -8.85
CA GLN A 292 8.12 -8.67 -10.29
C GLN A 292 7.03 -7.89 -11.01
N ASN A 293 5.79 -7.87 -10.50
CA ASN A 293 4.70 -7.10 -11.11
C ASN A 293 4.98 -5.59 -11.13
N VAL A 294 5.57 -5.05 -10.04
CA VAL A 294 5.98 -3.64 -9.97
C VAL A 294 7.12 -3.34 -10.95
N ALA A 295 8.10 -4.25 -11.08
CA ALA A 295 9.20 -4.12 -12.04
C ALA A 295 8.69 -4.20 -13.49
N GLU A 296 7.77 -5.10 -13.81
CA GLU A 296 7.16 -5.22 -15.14
C GLU A 296 6.28 -4.00 -15.47
N SER A 297 5.53 -3.49 -14.51
CA SER A 297 4.74 -2.25 -14.68
C SER A 297 5.63 -1.01 -14.83
N SER A 298 6.77 -0.98 -14.16
CA SER A 298 7.80 0.07 -14.31
C SER A 298 8.54 -0.06 -15.63
N ASN A 299 8.86 -1.28 -16.07
CA ASN A 299 9.50 -1.53 -17.37
C ASN A 299 8.61 -1.13 -18.55
N ASN A 300 7.28 -1.24 -18.43
CA ASN A 300 6.37 -0.68 -19.45
C ASN A 300 6.38 0.87 -19.50
N LYS A 301 6.82 1.54 -18.42
CA LYS A 301 7.05 3.01 -18.41
C LYS A 301 8.50 3.39 -18.72
N THR A 302 9.46 2.50 -18.45
CA THR A 302 10.90 2.75 -18.64
C THR A 302 11.41 2.28 -20.00
N SER A 303 10.70 1.42 -20.71
CA SER A 303 11.07 1.06 -22.09
C SER A 303 11.04 2.23 -23.07
N ALA A 304 10.50 3.39 -22.67
CA ALA A 304 10.55 4.63 -23.46
C ALA A 304 11.75 5.54 -23.11
N VAL A 305 12.58 5.20 -22.10
CA VAL A 305 13.67 6.07 -21.61
C VAL A 305 15.08 5.48 -21.85
N TYR A 306 15.18 4.18 -22.17
CA TYR A 306 16.47 3.49 -22.40
C TYR A 306 16.67 3.00 -23.83
N GLU A 307 16.16 3.73 -24.82
CA GLU A 307 16.75 3.78 -26.16
C GLU A 307 17.87 4.82 -26.17
N ASP A 308 18.81 4.67 -25.22
CA ASP A 308 20.07 5.42 -25.28
C ASP A 308 21.02 4.60 -26.15
N ASP A 309 21.66 5.23 -27.14
CA ASP A 309 22.59 4.61 -28.08
C ASP A 309 23.68 3.79 -27.35
N ASP A 310 24.07 4.20 -26.13
CA ASP A 310 25.07 3.55 -25.29
C ASP A 310 24.65 2.13 -24.83
N TYR A 311 23.37 1.90 -24.48
CA TYR A 311 22.87 0.55 -24.14
C TYR A 311 22.80 -0.37 -25.37
N ALA A 312 22.48 0.19 -26.52
CA ALA A 312 22.48 -0.56 -27.76
C ALA A 312 23.90 -1.03 -28.14
N GLU A 313 24.93 -0.22 -27.90
CA GLU A 313 26.34 -0.58 -28.13
C GLU A 313 26.82 -1.66 -27.12
N LEU A 314 26.48 -1.54 -25.84
CA LEU A 314 26.81 -2.56 -24.84
C LEU A 314 26.15 -3.92 -25.14
N ARG A 315 24.88 -3.92 -25.54
CA ARG A 315 24.18 -5.17 -25.90
C ARG A 315 24.73 -5.89 -27.14
N LYS A 316 25.36 -5.17 -28.07
CA LYS A 316 26.01 -5.77 -29.23
C LYS A 316 27.27 -6.58 -28.90
N VAL A 317 27.97 -6.18 -27.82
CA VAL A 317 29.24 -6.81 -27.40
C VAL A 317 29.05 -7.82 -26.25
N LEU A 318 27.95 -7.77 -25.53
CA LEU A 318 27.58 -8.79 -24.56
C LEU A 318 27.22 -10.12 -25.26
N SER A 319 27.74 -11.21 -24.73
CA SER A 319 27.49 -12.56 -25.26
C SER A 319 27.17 -13.53 -24.13
N TYR A 320 26.79 -14.76 -24.49
CA TYR A 320 26.64 -15.86 -23.54
C TYR A 320 27.97 -16.44 -23.06
N ASP A 321 29.11 -15.98 -23.63
CA ASP A 321 30.44 -16.32 -23.14
C ASP A 321 30.89 -15.27 -22.08
N PRO A 322 31.47 -15.73 -20.95
CA PRO A 322 31.92 -14.83 -19.87
C PRO A 322 32.97 -13.83 -20.34
N THR A 323 32.60 -12.56 -20.42
CA THR A 323 33.46 -11.46 -20.91
C THR A 323 33.89 -10.52 -19.76
N SER A 324 35.13 -10.10 -19.69
CA SER A 324 35.60 -9.18 -18.65
C SER A 324 35.14 -7.73 -18.93
N ILE A 325 35.09 -6.91 -17.88
CA ILE A 325 34.72 -5.47 -18.04
C ILE A 325 35.74 -4.71 -18.91
N ASP A 326 37.02 -5.12 -18.86
CA ASP A 326 38.09 -4.52 -19.69
C ASP A 326 37.91 -4.87 -21.17
N ASP A 327 37.49 -6.11 -21.47
CA ASP A 327 37.18 -6.54 -22.84
C ASP A 327 35.95 -5.84 -23.38
N LEU A 328 34.88 -5.69 -22.55
CA LEU A 328 33.69 -4.93 -22.91
C LEU A 328 34.03 -3.46 -23.18
N GLN A 329 34.87 -2.83 -22.35
CA GLN A 329 35.31 -1.48 -22.55
C GLN A 329 36.02 -1.30 -23.90
N SER A 330 36.93 -2.24 -24.23
CA SER A 330 37.69 -2.17 -25.47
C SER A 330 36.82 -2.29 -26.72
N GLN A 331 35.68 -2.95 -26.62
CA GLN A 331 34.75 -3.24 -27.73
C GLN A 331 33.66 -2.18 -27.94
N CYS A 332 33.15 -1.57 -26.84
CA CYS A 332 32.04 -0.60 -26.93
C CYS A 332 32.51 0.86 -26.75
N GLY A 333 33.77 1.10 -26.31
CA GLY A 333 34.30 2.46 -26.14
C GLY A 333 33.74 3.26 -24.96
N LEU A 334 32.91 2.64 -24.12
CA LEU A 334 32.34 3.25 -22.92
C LEU A 334 33.38 3.29 -21.78
N THR A 335 33.22 4.20 -20.83
CA THR A 335 34.09 4.24 -19.64
C THR A 335 33.75 3.12 -18.66
N ILE A 336 34.70 2.70 -17.81
CA ILE A 336 34.50 1.66 -16.79
C ILE A 336 33.33 2.03 -15.85
N ASP A 337 33.20 3.31 -15.49
CA ASP A 337 32.13 3.79 -14.61
C ASP A 337 30.74 3.67 -15.27
N GLN A 338 30.63 4.01 -16.56
CA GLN A 338 29.42 3.83 -17.34
C GLN A 338 29.07 2.34 -17.47
N LEU A 339 30.06 1.50 -17.87
CA LEU A 339 29.86 0.05 -17.98
C LEU A 339 29.45 -0.58 -16.66
N SER A 340 30.08 -0.22 -15.54
CA SER A 340 29.74 -0.75 -14.22
C SER A 340 28.31 -0.40 -13.83
N SER A 341 27.87 0.83 -14.11
CA SER A 341 26.51 1.27 -13.83
C SER A 341 25.48 0.56 -14.72
N MET A 342 25.78 0.41 -16.01
CA MET A 342 24.91 -0.24 -16.98
C MET A 342 24.80 -1.75 -16.74
N LEU A 343 25.94 -2.42 -16.45
CA LEU A 343 25.97 -3.86 -16.14
C LEU A 343 25.25 -4.15 -14.83
N LEU A 344 25.37 -3.30 -13.81
CA LEU A 344 24.59 -3.43 -12.58
C LEU A 344 23.09 -3.34 -12.85
N ILE A 345 22.66 -2.43 -13.72
CA ILE A 345 21.24 -2.31 -14.10
C ILE A 345 20.77 -3.55 -14.85
N LEU A 346 21.56 -4.06 -15.81
CA LEU A 346 21.24 -5.28 -16.55
C LEU A 346 21.24 -6.53 -15.66
N GLU A 347 22.12 -6.59 -14.65
CA GLU A 347 22.14 -7.64 -13.65
C GLU A 347 20.88 -7.61 -12.76
N LEU A 348 20.47 -6.40 -12.33
CA LEU A 348 19.23 -6.21 -11.57
C LEU A 348 17.96 -6.54 -12.40
N GLN A 349 18.03 -6.40 -13.72
CA GLN A 349 16.97 -6.76 -14.66
C GLN A 349 16.96 -8.27 -14.96
N GLY A 350 18.03 -8.99 -14.64
CA GLY A 350 18.19 -10.42 -14.93
C GLY A 350 18.62 -10.72 -16.36
N ASP A 351 19.06 -9.70 -17.11
CA ASP A 351 19.58 -9.86 -18.47
C ASP A 351 21.05 -10.34 -18.49
N VAL A 352 21.78 -10.05 -17.41
CA VAL A 352 23.22 -10.35 -17.27
C VAL A 352 23.50 -10.95 -15.89
N GLU A 353 24.42 -11.91 -15.83
CA GLU A 353 24.96 -12.50 -14.59
C GLU A 353 26.40 -12.08 -14.38
N ALA A 354 26.71 -11.57 -13.17
CA ALA A 354 28.09 -11.30 -12.75
C ALA A 354 28.76 -12.58 -12.25
N LEU A 355 29.86 -12.97 -12.87
CA LEU A 355 30.65 -14.15 -12.53
C LEU A 355 31.91 -13.78 -11.73
N SER A 356 32.50 -14.77 -11.06
CA SER A 356 33.74 -14.58 -10.32
C SER A 356 34.88 -14.07 -11.24
N GLY A 357 35.64 -13.05 -10.74
CA GLY A 357 36.72 -12.44 -11.49
C GLY A 357 36.30 -11.27 -12.38
N GLY A 358 35.16 -10.61 -12.09
CA GLY A 358 34.70 -9.39 -12.78
C GLY A 358 34.30 -9.65 -14.24
N ARG A 359 33.72 -10.83 -14.50
CA ARG A 359 33.20 -11.23 -15.81
C ARG A 359 31.68 -11.22 -15.81
N TYR A 360 31.09 -10.95 -16.96
CA TYR A 360 29.67 -10.83 -17.16
C TYR A 360 29.23 -11.70 -18.35
N THR A 361 28.04 -12.31 -18.25
CA THR A 361 27.44 -13.13 -19.32
C THR A 361 25.95 -12.81 -19.44
N LEU A 362 25.39 -12.89 -20.65
CA LEU A 362 23.95 -12.81 -20.85
C LEU A 362 23.26 -14.04 -20.21
N ILE A 363 22.07 -13.83 -19.65
CA ILE A 363 21.16 -14.89 -19.20
C ILE A 363 20.11 -15.12 -20.29
N ALA A 364 19.79 -16.38 -20.59
CA ALA A 364 18.82 -16.76 -21.63
C ALA A 364 17.36 -16.57 -21.18
#